data_c61a87dc0f37cbe6aa9c74b6d3f740cb
#
_entry.id   c61a87dc0f37cbe6aa9c74b6d3f740cb
#
_cell.length_a   1.000
_cell.length_b   1.000
_cell.length_c   1.000
_cell.angle_alpha   90.00
_cell.angle_beta   90.00
_cell.angle_gamma   90.00
#
_symmetry.space_group_name_H-M   'P 1'
#
loop_
_entity.id
_entity.type
_entity.pdbx_description
1 polymer ?
#
loop_
_entity_poly.entity_id
_entity_poly.type
_entity_poly.pdbx_seq_one_letter_code
_entity_poly.pdbx_strand_id
1 'polypeptide(L)'
;MPEWKSFTFGDDGEAKPEAMPAPATPSPAMEADEYAAKCGTEVSELTIERIEKVLEGDCLPHGSNEFIAVTQLEDVQFQIHREPVDAPWAQIETRIAVPGEGHTEVSLQEKANEWNNAHLQPTVFPIEDGDGWVLMAASRFFVGEGLSDRQIHAMLRRGLIIGLSAAQEIPALFAHGSDE
;
A
#
# COMPACT_ATOMS: atom_id res chain seq x y z
N MET A 1 1.57 -22.33 2.75
CA MET A 1 1.11 -21.63 1.52
C MET A 1 0.32 -20.43 1.98
N PRO A 2 0.59 -19.22 1.51
CA PRO A 2 -0.26 -18.09 1.85
C PRO A 2 -1.65 -18.34 1.28
N GLU A 3 -2.66 -18.15 2.13
CA GLU A 3 -4.06 -18.17 1.68
C GLU A 3 -4.31 -16.87 0.90
N TRP A 4 -4.71 -17.00 -0.34
CA TRP A 4 -5.12 -15.89 -1.17
C TRP A 4 -6.45 -15.33 -0.66
N LYS A 5 -6.49 -14.04 -0.38
CA LYS A 5 -7.71 -13.32 0.01
C LYS A 5 -8.09 -12.37 -1.11
N SER A 6 -9.34 -12.40 -1.56
CA SER A 6 -9.89 -11.31 -2.34
C SER A 6 -10.45 -10.23 -1.41
N PHE A 7 -10.58 -9.02 -1.93
CA PHE A 7 -11.14 -7.89 -1.21
C PHE A 7 -12.46 -7.51 -1.87
N THR A 8 -13.49 -7.30 -1.06
CA THR A 8 -14.74 -6.67 -1.49
C THR A 8 -14.87 -5.32 -0.79
N PHE A 9 -15.39 -4.34 -1.50
CA PHE A 9 -15.69 -3.04 -0.91
C PHE A 9 -17.11 -3.07 -0.34
N GLY A 10 -17.26 -2.69 0.93
CA GLY A 10 -18.58 -2.48 1.53
C GLY A 10 -19.24 -1.21 1.01
N ASP A 11 -20.52 -1.01 1.34
CA ASP A 11 -21.27 0.22 1.00
C ASP A 11 -20.65 1.48 1.62
N ASP A 12 -19.78 1.34 2.61
CA ASP A 12 -18.99 2.36 3.29
C ASP A 12 -17.65 2.68 2.60
N GLY A 13 -17.31 1.97 1.51
CA GLY A 13 -16.05 2.12 0.77
C GLY A 13 -14.85 1.44 1.44
N GLU A 14 -15.04 0.77 2.58
CA GLU A 14 -13.98 0.01 3.22
C GLU A 14 -13.73 -1.33 2.53
N ALA A 15 -12.45 -1.64 2.31
CA ALA A 15 -12.04 -2.94 1.77
C ALA A 15 -12.13 -4.03 2.84
N LYS A 16 -12.99 -5.03 2.62
CA LYS A 16 -13.12 -6.19 3.51
C LYS A 16 -12.53 -7.44 2.84
N PRO A 17 -11.65 -8.19 3.53
CA PRO A 17 -11.12 -9.42 2.98
C PRO A 17 -12.24 -10.47 2.85
N GLU A 18 -12.42 -10.98 1.67
CA GLU A 18 -13.33 -12.10 1.39
C GLU A 18 -12.51 -13.37 1.10
N ALA A 19 -12.91 -14.49 1.69
CA ALA A 19 -12.26 -15.75 1.39
C ALA A 19 -12.62 -16.20 -0.04
N MET A 20 -11.66 -16.11 -0.96
CA MET A 20 -11.83 -16.68 -2.30
C MET A 20 -11.84 -18.21 -2.25
N PRO A 21 -12.65 -18.87 -3.10
CA PRO A 21 -12.44 -20.27 -3.39
C PRO A 21 -11.01 -20.43 -3.94
N ALA A 22 -10.25 -21.37 -3.38
CA ALA A 22 -8.88 -21.62 -3.78
C ALA A 22 -8.78 -21.73 -5.31
N PRO A 23 -7.89 -20.96 -5.97
CA PRO A 23 -7.71 -21.07 -7.40
C PRO A 23 -7.23 -22.50 -7.73
N ALA A 24 -7.87 -23.10 -8.71
CA ALA A 24 -7.45 -24.38 -9.22
C ALA A 24 -6.07 -24.24 -9.85
N THR A 25 -5.05 -24.69 -9.14
CA THR A 25 -3.62 -24.74 -9.52
C THR A 25 -2.97 -23.34 -9.60
N PRO A 26 -2.09 -22.95 -8.64
CA PRO A 26 -1.31 -21.74 -8.78
C PRO A 26 -0.40 -21.88 -9.99
N SER A 27 -0.52 -20.97 -10.95
CA SER A 27 0.57 -20.71 -11.89
C SER A 27 1.83 -20.41 -11.08
N PRO A 28 2.99 -20.97 -11.44
CA PRO A 28 4.23 -20.64 -10.73
C PRO A 28 4.38 -19.11 -10.73
N ALA A 29 4.57 -18.55 -9.53
CA ALA A 29 4.85 -17.13 -9.39
C ALA A 29 6.06 -16.80 -10.26
N MET A 30 5.88 -15.88 -11.21
CA MET A 30 6.96 -15.41 -12.04
C MET A 30 7.92 -14.58 -11.17
N GLU A 31 9.23 -14.78 -11.33
CA GLU A 31 10.19 -13.87 -10.73
C GLU A 31 9.85 -12.44 -11.16
N ALA A 32 9.86 -11.49 -10.21
CA ALA A 32 9.45 -10.11 -10.46
C ALA A 32 10.19 -9.45 -11.64
N ASP A 33 11.46 -9.86 -11.87
CA ASP A 33 12.25 -9.38 -12.99
C ASP A 33 11.81 -9.98 -14.33
N GLU A 34 11.32 -11.22 -14.35
CA GLU A 34 10.76 -11.85 -15.54
C GLU A 34 9.45 -11.20 -15.96
N TYR A 35 8.60 -10.83 -14.99
CA TYR A 35 7.39 -10.09 -15.29
C TYR A 35 7.71 -8.68 -15.78
N ALA A 36 8.60 -7.95 -15.12
CA ALA A 36 9.03 -6.62 -15.57
C ALA A 36 9.54 -6.61 -17.02
N ALA A 37 10.23 -7.66 -17.45
CA ALA A 37 10.70 -7.80 -18.85
C ALA A 37 9.56 -7.96 -19.86
N LYS A 38 8.38 -8.42 -19.41
CA LYS A 38 7.18 -8.60 -20.25
C LYS A 38 6.25 -7.39 -20.24
N CYS A 39 6.44 -6.45 -19.30
CA CYS A 39 5.66 -5.23 -19.23
C CYS A 39 5.87 -4.34 -20.45
N GLY A 40 4.79 -3.74 -20.95
CA GLY A 40 4.85 -2.79 -22.05
C GLY A 40 5.60 -1.51 -21.70
N THR A 41 6.19 -0.89 -22.71
CA THR A 41 6.95 0.36 -22.60
C THR A 41 6.18 1.58 -23.16
N GLU A 42 5.00 1.37 -23.73
CA GLU A 42 4.13 2.44 -24.22
C GLU A 42 3.55 3.23 -23.04
N VAL A 43 3.68 4.55 -23.09
CA VAL A 43 3.19 5.45 -22.06
C VAL A 43 1.73 5.78 -22.31
N SER A 44 0.89 5.60 -21.31
CA SER A 44 -0.51 5.98 -21.33
C SER A 44 -1.00 6.33 -19.92
N GLU A 45 -2.21 6.86 -19.82
CA GLU A 45 -2.81 7.27 -18.55
C GLU A 45 -2.79 6.12 -17.52
N LEU A 46 -2.51 6.46 -16.26
CA LEU A 46 -2.62 5.50 -15.16
C LEU A 46 -4.09 5.28 -14.81
N THR A 47 -4.56 4.04 -14.96
CA THR A 47 -5.91 3.62 -14.56
C THR A 47 -5.84 2.50 -13.52
N ILE A 48 -6.95 2.29 -12.81
CA ILE A 48 -7.06 1.21 -11.81
C ILE A 48 -6.88 -0.17 -12.50
N GLU A 49 -7.44 -0.37 -13.67
CA GLU A 49 -7.30 -1.63 -14.43
C GLU A 49 -5.84 -1.94 -14.79
N ARG A 50 -5.04 -0.92 -15.05
CA ARG A 50 -3.60 -1.10 -15.32
C ARG A 50 -2.83 -1.43 -14.05
N ILE A 51 -3.23 -0.86 -12.91
CA ILE A 51 -2.67 -1.22 -11.60
C ILE A 51 -2.99 -2.69 -11.29
N GLU A 52 -4.27 -3.10 -11.43
CA GLU A 52 -4.69 -4.48 -11.20
C GLU A 52 -3.92 -5.47 -12.07
N LYS A 53 -3.79 -5.18 -13.36
CA LYS A 53 -3.03 -6.03 -14.29
C LYS A 53 -1.58 -6.24 -13.83
N VAL A 54 -0.96 -5.23 -13.24
CA VAL A 54 0.40 -5.36 -12.70
C VAL A 54 0.40 -6.17 -11.40
N LEU A 55 -0.55 -5.94 -10.50
CA LEU A 55 -0.70 -6.72 -9.27
C LEU A 55 -0.97 -8.20 -9.57
N GLU A 56 -1.82 -8.48 -10.57
CA GLU A 56 -2.08 -9.84 -11.05
C GLU A 56 -0.80 -10.50 -11.60
N GLY A 57 -0.03 -9.75 -12.39
CA GLY A 57 1.23 -10.23 -12.95
C GLY A 57 2.29 -10.54 -11.89
N ASP A 58 2.32 -9.80 -10.80
CA ASP A 58 3.17 -10.05 -9.62
C ASP A 58 2.57 -11.11 -8.67
N CYS A 59 1.45 -11.72 -9.03
CA CYS A 59 0.74 -12.71 -8.22
C CYS A 59 0.36 -12.20 -6.82
N LEU A 60 0.10 -10.90 -6.67
CA LEU A 60 -0.35 -10.31 -5.41
C LEU A 60 -1.88 -10.41 -5.29
N PRO A 61 -2.42 -10.75 -4.11
CA PRO A 61 -3.85 -10.69 -3.86
C PRO A 61 -4.30 -9.23 -4.00
N HIS A 62 -5.36 -9.00 -4.74
CA HIS A 62 -5.85 -7.64 -4.96
C HIS A 62 -7.36 -7.60 -5.16
N GLY A 63 -7.91 -6.41 -5.01
CA GLY A 63 -9.28 -6.06 -5.35
C GLY A 63 -9.34 -4.58 -5.67
N SER A 64 -10.37 -4.14 -6.36
CA SER A 64 -10.50 -2.74 -6.72
C SER A 64 -11.95 -2.28 -6.81
N ASN A 65 -12.09 -0.97 -6.86
CA ASN A 65 -13.27 -0.28 -7.36
C ASN A 65 -12.82 0.78 -8.39
N GLU A 66 -13.73 1.66 -8.78
CA GLU A 66 -13.46 2.71 -9.76
C GLU A 66 -12.30 3.66 -9.35
N PHE A 67 -12.01 3.80 -8.05
CA PHE A 67 -11.12 4.84 -7.51
C PHE A 67 -9.87 4.27 -6.84
N ILE A 68 -9.95 3.06 -6.29
CA ILE A 68 -8.94 2.48 -5.41
C ILE A 68 -8.65 1.05 -5.82
N ALA A 69 -7.38 0.68 -5.90
CA ALA A 69 -6.92 -0.70 -5.86
C ALA A 69 -6.37 -1.02 -4.47
N VAL A 70 -6.67 -2.21 -3.96
CA VAL A 70 -6.18 -2.71 -2.67
C VAL A 70 -5.37 -3.97 -2.92
N THR A 71 -4.26 -4.10 -2.24
CA THR A 71 -3.42 -5.31 -2.27
C THR A 71 -2.89 -5.64 -0.89
N GLN A 72 -2.30 -6.80 -0.75
CA GLN A 72 -1.63 -7.24 0.48
C GLN A 72 -0.25 -7.79 0.16
N LEU A 73 0.74 -7.36 0.93
CA LEU A 73 2.09 -7.92 0.91
C LEU A 73 2.43 -8.37 2.33
N GLU A 74 2.72 -9.66 2.51
CA GLU A 74 2.78 -10.29 3.83
C GLU A 74 1.48 -10.04 4.62
N ASP A 75 1.58 -9.47 5.83
CA ASP A 75 0.43 -9.15 6.68
C ASP A 75 -0.01 -7.67 6.58
N VAL A 76 0.57 -6.93 5.63
CA VAL A 76 0.31 -5.49 5.46
C VAL A 76 -0.59 -5.25 4.26
N GLN A 77 -1.70 -4.55 4.51
CA GLN A 77 -2.64 -4.12 3.46
C GLN A 77 -2.25 -2.74 2.94
N PHE A 78 -2.37 -2.56 1.62
CA PHE A 78 -2.07 -1.32 0.92
C PHE A 78 -3.26 -0.85 0.11
N GLN A 79 -3.41 0.46 0.03
CA GLN A 79 -4.33 1.13 -0.89
C GLN A 79 -3.52 1.92 -1.91
N ILE A 80 -3.96 1.86 -3.17
CA ILE A 80 -3.33 2.56 -4.29
C ILE A 80 -4.42 3.38 -4.98
N HIS A 81 -4.27 4.69 -5.02
CA HIS A 81 -5.28 5.59 -5.57
C HIS A 81 -4.70 6.91 -6.07
N ARG A 82 -5.54 7.68 -6.75
CA ARG A 82 -5.31 9.08 -7.08
C ARG A 82 -6.37 9.91 -6.37
N GLU A 83 -5.96 10.92 -5.60
CA GLU A 83 -6.90 11.79 -4.91
C GLU A 83 -6.46 13.26 -5.06
N PRO A 84 -7.25 14.11 -5.71
CA PRO A 84 -8.45 13.77 -6.50
C PRO A 84 -8.12 12.85 -7.70
N VAL A 85 -9.11 12.25 -8.34
CA VAL A 85 -8.95 11.25 -9.41
C VAL A 85 -8.08 11.74 -10.57
N ASP A 86 -8.09 13.05 -10.85
CA ASP A 86 -7.28 13.71 -11.87
C ASP A 86 -5.94 14.25 -11.32
N ALA A 87 -5.58 13.95 -10.08
CA ALA A 87 -4.31 14.38 -9.50
C ALA A 87 -3.12 13.93 -10.36
N PRO A 88 -2.07 14.76 -10.49
CA PRO A 88 -0.88 14.39 -11.24
C PRO A 88 0.04 13.40 -10.48
N TRP A 89 -0.42 12.86 -9.36
CA TRP A 89 0.30 11.84 -8.56
C TRP A 89 -0.63 10.70 -8.18
N ALA A 90 -0.06 9.50 -8.07
CA ALA A 90 -0.67 8.37 -7.40
C ALA A 90 -0.08 8.23 -6.01
N GLN A 91 -0.89 7.72 -5.07
CA GLN A 91 -0.51 7.47 -3.69
C GLN A 91 -0.61 5.98 -3.39
N ILE A 92 0.41 5.44 -2.74
CA ILE A 92 0.43 4.09 -2.19
C ILE A 92 0.54 4.26 -0.69
N GLU A 93 -0.44 3.76 0.05
CA GLU A 93 -0.52 3.97 1.49
C GLU A 93 -0.88 2.71 2.25
N THR A 94 -0.46 2.67 3.51
CA THR A 94 -0.81 1.63 4.46
C THR A 94 -1.02 2.20 5.85
N ARG A 95 -1.96 1.61 6.59
CA ARG A 95 -2.16 1.89 8.01
C ARG A 95 -1.18 1.08 8.82
N ILE A 96 -0.55 1.72 9.79
CA ILE A 96 0.41 1.09 10.68
C ILE A 96 -0.22 0.92 12.05
N ALA A 97 -0.37 -0.33 12.47
CA ALA A 97 -0.78 -0.64 13.82
C ALA A 97 0.33 -0.24 14.80
N VAL A 98 -0.01 0.59 15.78
CA VAL A 98 0.90 1.01 16.84
C VAL A 98 0.59 0.24 18.12
N PRO A 99 1.61 -0.25 18.86
CA PRO A 99 1.38 -0.95 20.11
C PRO A 99 0.93 0.01 21.22
N GLY A 100 0.08 -0.47 22.11
CA GLY A 100 -0.46 0.30 23.24
C GLY A 100 -1.83 0.91 22.95
N GLU A 101 -2.40 1.56 23.96
CA GLU A 101 -3.71 2.22 23.92
C GLU A 101 -3.56 3.70 24.29
N GLY A 102 -4.58 4.51 23.95
CA GLY A 102 -4.65 5.91 24.37
C GLY A 102 -3.70 6.85 23.62
N HIS A 103 -3.26 6.48 22.45
CA HIS A 103 -2.48 7.37 21.59
C HIS A 103 -3.29 8.61 21.23
N THR A 104 -2.62 9.77 21.30
CA THR A 104 -3.16 11.04 20.85
C THR A 104 -2.53 11.43 19.53
N GLU A 105 -3.17 12.35 18.80
CA GLU A 105 -2.57 12.94 17.60
C GLU A 105 -1.13 13.42 17.86
N VAL A 106 -0.92 14.15 18.97
CA VAL A 106 0.39 14.72 19.32
C VAL A 106 1.43 13.63 19.53
N SER A 107 1.11 12.58 20.30
CA SER A 107 2.06 11.50 20.57
C SER A 107 2.45 10.73 19.31
N LEU A 108 1.50 10.53 18.39
CA LEU A 108 1.76 9.89 17.11
C LEU A 108 2.54 10.83 16.17
N GLN A 109 2.25 12.13 16.20
CA GLN A 109 2.97 13.11 15.37
C GLN A 109 4.46 13.19 15.75
N GLU A 110 4.79 13.07 17.03
CA GLU A 110 6.20 13.04 17.49
C GLU A 110 6.93 11.84 16.89
N LYS A 111 6.31 10.63 16.94
CA LYS A 111 6.90 9.42 16.36
C LYS A 111 6.94 9.46 14.82
N ALA A 112 5.92 10.02 14.20
CA ALA A 112 5.92 10.25 12.75
C ALA A 112 7.06 11.18 12.33
N ASN A 113 7.32 12.26 13.09
CA ASN A 113 8.42 13.16 12.83
C ASN A 113 9.80 12.49 13.05
N GLU A 114 9.94 11.64 14.07
CA GLU A 114 11.16 10.85 14.27
C GLU A 114 11.46 9.99 13.02
N TRP A 115 10.46 9.28 12.50
CA TRP A 115 10.59 8.53 11.25
C TRP A 115 10.93 9.41 10.05
N ASN A 116 10.16 10.46 9.82
CA ASN A 116 10.29 11.34 8.65
C ASN A 116 11.63 12.09 8.61
N ASN A 117 12.26 12.34 9.76
CA ASN A 117 13.59 12.95 9.83
C ASN A 117 14.71 11.98 9.40
N ALA A 118 14.49 10.68 9.55
CA ALA A 118 15.46 9.65 9.21
C ALA A 118 15.25 9.05 7.81
N HIS A 119 14.05 9.17 7.24
CA HIS A 119 13.65 8.51 6.01
C HIS A 119 13.05 9.48 4.99
N LEU A 120 13.47 9.32 3.73
CA LEU A 120 12.91 10.12 2.62
C LEU A 120 11.49 9.71 2.26
N GLN A 121 11.17 8.42 2.36
CA GLN A 121 9.89 7.80 2.06
C GLN A 121 9.72 6.50 2.89
N PRO A 122 8.47 6.09 3.21
CA PRO A 122 7.24 6.84 3.02
C PRO A 122 7.14 8.04 3.98
N THR A 123 6.28 9.00 3.68
CA THR A 123 5.88 10.02 4.66
C THR A 123 4.89 9.41 5.63
N VAL A 124 5.12 9.59 6.92
CA VAL A 124 4.27 9.05 7.99
C VAL A 124 3.58 10.20 8.70
N PHE A 125 2.29 10.04 9.00
CA PHE A 125 1.48 11.04 9.69
C PHE A 125 0.31 10.38 10.43
N PRO A 126 -0.20 10.99 11.54
CA PRO A 126 -1.38 10.50 12.24
C PRO A 126 -2.65 10.77 11.44
N ILE A 127 -3.60 9.85 11.51
CA ILE A 127 -4.96 10.01 11.00
C ILE A 127 -5.97 9.54 12.04
N GLU A 128 -7.17 10.11 12.03
CA GLU A 128 -8.31 9.57 12.78
C GLU A 128 -8.74 8.21 12.20
N ASP A 129 -9.02 7.27 13.09
CA ASP A 129 -9.56 5.96 12.73
C ASP A 129 -10.59 5.52 13.78
N GLY A 130 -11.86 5.68 13.45
CA GLY A 130 -12.95 5.50 14.40
C GLY A 130 -12.87 6.47 15.57
N ASP A 131 -12.82 5.94 16.80
CA ASP A 131 -12.71 6.75 18.03
C ASP A 131 -11.25 7.03 18.45
N GLY A 132 -10.27 6.70 17.62
CA GLY A 132 -8.86 6.79 17.95
C GLY A 132 -7.98 7.37 16.84
N TRP A 133 -6.69 7.21 17.02
CA TRP A 133 -5.64 7.69 16.11
C TRP A 133 -4.72 6.53 15.72
N VAL A 134 -4.36 6.48 14.43
CA VAL A 134 -3.38 5.53 13.89
C VAL A 134 -2.35 6.27 13.03
N LEU A 135 -1.25 5.60 12.69
CA LEU A 135 -0.31 6.14 11.73
C LEU A 135 -0.64 5.65 10.31
N MET A 136 -0.55 6.57 9.36
CA MET A 136 -0.58 6.31 7.94
C MET A 136 0.82 6.50 7.37
N ALA A 137 1.29 5.54 6.59
CA ALA A 137 2.49 5.67 5.77
C ALA A 137 2.08 5.81 4.30
N ALA A 138 2.50 6.88 3.64
CA ALA A 138 2.12 7.20 2.27
C ALA A 138 3.33 7.52 1.39
N SER A 139 3.38 6.92 0.21
CA SER A 139 4.34 7.22 -0.85
C SER A 139 3.63 7.79 -2.06
N ARG A 140 4.12 8.92 -2.58
CA ARG A 140 3.55 9.60 -3.75
C ARG A 140 4.49 9.49 -4.94
N PHE A 141 3.90 9.25 -6.11
CA PHE A 141 4.60 9.12 -7.38
C PHE A 141 3.93 10.02 -8.43
N PHE A 142 4.74 10.77 -9.18
CA PHE A 142 4.22 11.60 -10.25
C PHE A 142 3.75 10.73 -11.42
N VAL A 143 2.52 10.94 -11.88
CA VAL A 143 1.87 10.15 -12.92
C VAL A 143 1.16 11.02 -13.98
N GLY A 144 1.31 12.35 -13.90
CA GLY A 144 0.54 13.32 -14.68
C GLY A 144 0.67 13.17 -16.20
N GLU A 145 1.82 12.73 -16.67
CA GLU A 145 2.08 12.50 -18.11
C GLU A 145 1.80 11.04 -18.53
N GLY A 146 1.23 10.25 -17.64
CA GLY A 146 1.06 8.82 -17.84
C GLY A 146 2.31 8.00 -17.50
N LEU A 147 2.14 6.68 -17.49
CA LEU A 147 3.21 5.70 -17.22
C LEU A 147 3.11 4.54 -18.21
N SER A 148 4.24 3.90 -18.49
CA SER A 148 4.24 2.57 -19.09
C SER A 148 3.93 1.49 -18.04
N ASP A 149 3.48 0.31 -18.45
CA ASP A 149 3.23 -0.81 -17.52
C ASP A 149 4.50 -1.17 -16.73
N ARG A 150 5.67 -1.06 -17.36
CA ARG A 150 6.96 -1.25 -16.69
C ARG A 150 7.23 -0.21 -15.60
N GLN A 151 6.84 1.04 -15.82
CA GLN A 151 6.95 2.10 -14.80
C GLN A 151 5.93 1.91 -13.68
N ILE A 152 4.70 1.47 -14.00
CA ILE A 152 3.69 1.12 -12.98
C ILE A 152 4.22 -0.01 -12.09
N HIS A 153 4.76 -1.08 -12.68
CA HIS A 153 5.36 -2.18 -11.95
C HIS A 153 6.49 -1.70 -11.00
N ALA A 154 7.41 -0.88 -11.49
CA ALA A 154 8.51 -0.34 -10.68
C ALA A 154 7.99 0.56 -9.53
N MET A 155 6.98 1.39 -9.80
CA MET A 155 6.32 2.26 -8.82
C MET A 155 5.66 1.43 -7.71
N LEU A 156 4.86 0.42 -8.10
CA LEU A 156 4.15 -0.44 -7.15
C LEU A 156 5.14 -1.21 -6.28
N ARG A 157 6.11 -1.90 -6.87
CA ARG A 157 7.13 -2.63 -6.11
C ARG A 157 7.84 -1.74 -5.10
N ARG A 158 8.26 -0.54 -5.52
CA ARG A 158 8.94 0.37 -4.62
C ARG A 158 8.02 0.83 -3.49
N GLY A 159 6.80 1.27 -3.81
CA GLY A 159 5.84 1.76 -2.80
C GLY A 159 5.46 0.68 -1.78
N LEU A 160 5.22 -0.55 -2.24
CA LEU A 160 4.88 -1.68 -1.37
C LEU A 160 6.05 -2.05 -0.45
N ILE A 161 7.28 -2.16 -0.98
CA ILE A 161 8.46 -2.54 -0.18
C ILE A 161 8.76 -1.49 0.89
N ILE A 162 8.79 -0.21 0.55
CA ILE A 162 9.10 0.84 1.54
C ILE A 162 7.96 1.02 2.55
N GLY A 163 6.70 0.83 2.15
CA GLY A 163 5.58 0.82 3.06
C GLY A 163 5.60 -0.38 4.02
N LEU A 164 5.96 -1.57 3.53
CA LEU A 164 6.16 -2.76 4.35
C LEU A 164 7.28 -2.55 5.38
N SER A 165 8.43 -1.99 4.97
CA SER A 165 9.54 -1.66 5.88
C SER A 165 9.06 -0.70 6.99
N ALA A 166 8.32 0.34 6.63
CA ALA A 166 7.74 1.27 7.61
C ALA A 166 6.78 0.57 8.58
N ALA A 167 5.90 -0.29 8.07
CA ALA A 167 4.95 -1.02 8.90
C ALA A 167 5.63 -2.00 9.88
N GLN A 168 6.80 -2.51 9.53
CA GLN A 168 7.58 -3.41 10.39
C GLN A 168 8.45 -2.65 11.40
N GLU A 169 9.01 -1.50 11.03
CA GLU A 169 9.99 -0.78 11.84
C GLU A 169 9.36 0.24 12.79
N ILE A 170 8.31 0.96 12.37
CA ILE A 170 7.68 2.02 13.17
C ILE A 170 7.15 1.53 14.53
N PRO A 171 6.52 0.34 14.67
CA PRO A 171 6.07 -0.14 15.96
C PRO A 171 7.19 -0.23 17.02
N ALA A 172 8.43 -0.44 16.61
CA ALA A 172 9.58 -0.48 17.50
C ALA A 172 9.90 0.89 18.13
N LEU A 173 9.54 2.00 17.49
CA LEU A 173 9.71 3.35 18.06
C LEU A 173 8.85 3.58 19.31
N PHE A 174 7.81 2.78 19.50
CA PHE A 174 6.94 2.84 20.68
C PHE A 174 7.41 1.95 21.82
N ALA A 175 8.25 0.93 21.53
CA ALA A 175 8.76 0.01 22.55
C ALA A 175 9.84 0.66 23.45
N HIS A 176 10.48 1.74 23.03
CA HIS A 176 11.59 2.38 23.74
C HIS A 176 11.17 3.53 24.67
N GLY A 177 9.87 3.79 24.83
CA GLY A 177 9.33 4.90 25.65
C GLY A 177 8.80 4.49 27.03
N SER A 178 9.01 3.28 27.50
CA SER A 178 8.40 2.78 28.74
C SER A 178 9.32 2.81 29.98
N ASP A 179 10.51 3.38 29.87
CA ASP A 179 11.51 3.42 30.94
C ASP A 179 11.90 4.86 31.38
N GLU A 180 10.93 5.76 31.62
CA GLU A 180 11.17 6.98 32.41
C GLU A 180 10.03 7.23 33.41
#